data_4d1247b36552492a8de50d94218e53f9
#
_entry.id   4d1247b36552492a8de50d94218e53f9
#
_cell.length_a   1.000
_cell.length_b   1.000
_cell.length_c   1.000
_cell.angle_alpha   90.00
_cell.angle_beta   90.00
_cell.angle_gamma   90.00
#
_symmetry.space_group_name_H-M   'P 1'
#
loop_
_entity.id
_entity.type
_entity.pdbx_description
1 polymer ?
#
loop_
_entity_poly.entity_id
_entity_poly.type
_entity_poly.pdbx_seq_one_letter_code
_entity_poly.pdbx_strand_id
1 'polypeptide(L)'
;MKKIRVAVIGCGSIATSAHIPAYLKNPAVEIAAFCDIVPERAEACVRQYGVGRAVTDYHDLLNDPALDAVSVCTPNVLHAVIAEDFMRAGKDVLCEKPAARVYAEALEMQQVRRETGRLLNIGVCNRFNDSVNRIKKLIDAGTLGELYHVYISFRSYRSIPGLGGAFTTKAIAGGGALIDWGVHFLDIVMYCCGDPHPRTVSGQTFSKLGKDLAGYTYTDMWAGPPDLNGTYDVEDSVTALIRTSGPTITLHGAWAQNIGQNDMYIDFMGDRAGIRLQYGAGFKLYSTQDGALLETTPSFKMSNHYENEINSFIDCIRQGTTNAADIDNFG
;
A
#
# COMPACT_ATOMS: atom_id res chain seq x y z
N MET A 1 -29.90 -7.96 -6.83
CA MET A 1 -28.73 -8.87 -6.84
C MET A 1 -28.33 -9.15 -5.41
N LYS A 2 -27.83 -10.36 -5.11
CA LYS A 2 -27.27 -10.69 -3.77
C LYS A 2 -26.09 -9.73 -3.50
N LYS A 3 -26.04 -9.15 -2.30
CA LYS A 3 -24.88 -8.34 -1.87
C LYS A 3 -23.71 -9.24 -1.52
N ILE A 4 -22.49 -8.77 -1.75
CA ILE A 4 -21.26 -9.38 -1.26
C ILE A 4 -21.14 -9.06 0.23
N ARG A 5 -21.03 -10.07 1.06
CA ARG A 5 -20.89 -9.92 2.51
C ARG A 5 -19.43 -9.95 2.90
N VAL A 6 -18.96 -8.85 3.48
CA VAL A 6 -17.55 -8.60 3.79
C VAL A 6 -17.36 -8.48 5.31
N ALA A 7 -16.28 -9.06 5.84
CA ALA A 7 -15.80 -8.74 7.18
C ALA A 7 -14.50 -7.91 7.11
N VAL A 8 -14.31 -7.03 8.08
CA VAL A 8 -13.08 -6.23 8.23
C VAL A 8 -12.31 -6.78 9.42
N ILE A 9 -11.09 -7.25 9.17
CA ILE A 9 -10.20 -7.86 10.17
C ILE A 9 -9.09 -6.86 10.51
N GLY A 10 -9.13 -6.35 11.74
CA GLY A 10 -8.38 -5.17 12.17
C GLY A 10 -9.19 -3.89 12.01
N CYS A 11 -9.56 -3.26 13.13
CA CYS A 11 -10.37 -2.03 13.18
C CYS A 11 -9.48 -0.79 13.48
N GLY A 12 -8.26 -0.78 12.93
CA GLY A 12 -7.30 0.31 13.06
C GLY A 12 -7.57 1.48 12.11
N SER A 13 -6.57 2.37 11.99
CA SER A 13 -6.67 3.61 11.22
C SER A 13 -7.05 3.37 9.74
N ILE A 14 -6.37 2.45 9.04
CA ILE A 14 -6.64 2.21 7.61
C ILE A 14 -8.05 1.62 7.38
N ALA A 15 -8.50 0.75 8.27
CA ALA A 15 -9.85 0.20 8.19
C ALA A 15 -10.90 1.29 8.33
N THR A 16 -10.77 2.17 9.34
CA THR A 16 -11.78 3.19 9.67
C THR A 16 -11.74 4.41 8.75
N SER A 17 -10.56 4.75 8.18
CA SER A 17 -10.40 5.90 7.29
C SER A 17 -10.63 5.58 5.81
N ALA A 18 -10.41 4.34 5.37
CA ALA A 18 -10.47 3.95 3.97
C ALA A 18 -11.43 2.80 3.68
N HIS A 19 -11.21 1.60 4.23
CA HIS A 19 -11.96 0.40 3.85
C HIS A 19 -13.44 0.48 4.21
N ILE A 20 -13.76 0.74 5.49
CA ILE A 20 -15.14 0.78 5.96
C ILE A 20 -15.95 1.85 5.23
N PRO A 21 -15.48 3.12 5.11
CA PRO A 21 -16.19 4.14 4.34
C PRO A 21 -16.44 3.78 2.88
N ALA A 22 -15.47 3.12 2.23
CA ALA A 22 -15.62 2.70 0.84
C ALA A 22 -16.65 1.57 0.68
N TYR A 23 -16.62 0.56 1.55
CA TYR A 23 -17.64 -0.50 1.56
C TYR A 23 -19.04 0.03 1.81
N LEU A 24 -19.21 0.97 2.75
CA LEU A 24 -20.52 1.57 3.07
C LEU A 24 -21.10 2.35 1.89
N LYS A 25 -20.26 2.95 1.05
CA LYS A 25 -20.70 3.65 -0.17
C LYS A 25 -21.08 2.70 -1.31
N ASN A 26 -20.61 1.45 -1.29
CA ASN A 26 -20.86 0.50 -2.36
C ASN A 26 -22.20 -0.24 -2.15
N PRO A 27 -23.23 -0.01 -2.99
CA PRO A 27 -24.55 -0.62 -2.81
C PRO A 27 -24.56 -2.15 -2.98
N ALA A 28 -23.50 -2.71 -3.59
CA ALA A 28 -23.35 -4.15 -3.78
C ALA A 28 -22.75 -4.87 -2.56
N VAL A 29 -22.40 -4.14 -1.50
CA VAL A 29 -21.73 -4.68 -0.31
C VAL A 29 -22.64 -4.63 0.91
N GLU A 30 -22.44 -5.60 1.81
CA GLU A 30 -22.93 -5.62 3.18
C GLU A 30 -21.76 -5.94 4.10
N ILE A 31 -21.46 -5.05 5.05
CA ILE A 31 -20.46 -5.35 6.09
C ILE A 31 -21.12 -6.27 7.13
N ALA A 32 -20.65 -7.51 7.22
CA ALA A 32 -21.21 -8.55 8.09
C ALA A 32 -20.58 -8.56 9.48
N ALA A 33 -19.29 -8.23 9.58
CA ALA A 33 -18.57 -8.23 10.85
C ALA A 33 -17.37 -7.27 10.85
N PHE A 34 -17.03 -6.82 12.06
CA PHE A 34 -15.78 -6.16 12.41
C PHE A 34 -15.04 -7.04 13.41
N CYS A 35 -13.79 -7.37 13.13
CA CYS A 35 -12.97 -8.22 14.00
C CYS A 35 -11.74 -7.45 14.48
N ASP A 36 -11.52 -7.39 15.79
CA ASP A 36 -10.30 -6.83 16.40
C ASP A 36 -10.04 -7.55 17.73
N ILE A 37 -8.77 -7.87 18.01
CA ILE A 37 -8.37 -8.48 19.29
C ILE A 37 -8.64 -7.56 20.49
N VAL A 38 -8.82 -6.25 20.24
CA VAL A 38 -9.27 -5.26 21.21
C VAL A 38 -10.79 -5.09 21.03
N PRO A 39 -11.62 -5.70 21.90
CA PRO A 39 -13.08 -5.73 21.72
C PRO A 39 -13.70 -4.36 21.49
N GLU A 40 -13.21 -3.36 22.22
CA GLU A 40 -13.72 -2.00 22.18
C GLU A 40 -13.62 -1.36 20.80
N ARG A 41 -12.60 -1.74 19.99
CA ARG A 41 -12.43 -1.24 18.61
C ARG A 41 -13.48 -1.81 17.68
N ALA A 42 -13.72 -3.12 17.72
CA ALA A 42 -14.75 -3.76 16.90
C ALA A 42 -16.15 -3.25 17.29
N GLU A 43 -16.44 -3.16 18.61
CA GLU A 43 -17.70 -2.60 19.10
C GLU A 43 -17.89 -1.13 18.73
N ALA A 44 -16.82 -0.33 18.76
CA ALA A 44 -16.88 1.07 18.32
C ALA A 44 -17.27 1.17 16.85
N CYS A 45 -16.74 0.30 15.97
CA CYS A 45 -17.15 0.24 14.57
C CYS A 45 -18.65 -0.11 14.43
N VAL A 46 -19.14 -1.12 15.16
CA VAL A 46 -20.58 -1.46 15.14
C VAL A 46 -21.44 -0.28 15.59
N ARG A 47 -21.07 0.39 16.69
CA ARG A 47 -21.81 1.56 17.20
C ARG A 47 -21.76 2.74 16.22
N GLN A 48 -20.60 3.01 15.63
CA GLN A 48 -20.41 4.16 14.74
C GLN A 48 -21.13 4.01 13.41
N TYR A 49 -21.08 2.81 12.81
CA TYR A 49 -21.57 2.59 11.46
C TYR A 49 -22.96 1.95 11.42
N GLY A 50 -23.44 1.42 12.54
CA GLY A 50 -24.81 0.83 12.64
C GLY A 50 -25.01 -0.44 11.84
N VAL A 51 -23.93 -1.15 11.48
CA VAL A 51 -23.95 -2.38 10.67
C VAL A 51 -23.02 -3.44 11.25
N GLY A 52 -23.18 -4.68 10.80
CA GLY A 52 -22.31 -5.80 11.18
C GLY A 52 -22.39 -6.22 12.65
N ARG A 53 -21.53 -7.13 13.04
CA ARG A 53 -21.34 -7.59 14.42
C ARG A 53 -19.87 -7.48 14.84
N ALA A 54 -19.60 -7.28 16.11
CA ALA A 54 -18.25 -7.31 16.66
C ALA A 54 -17.80 -8.75 16.93
N VAL A 55 -16.55 -9.05 16.60
CA VAL A 55 -15.90 -10.34 16.78
C VAL A 55 -14.49 -10.09 17.31
N THR A 56 -13.97 -10.94 18.17
CA THR A 56 -12.63 -10.79 18.75
C THR A 56 -11.60 -11.79 18.23
N ASP A 57 -12.05 -12.88 17.64
CA ASP A 57 -11.23 -13.91 17.03
C ASP A 57 -11.67 -14.12 15.57
N TYR A 58 -10.79 -13.91 14.60
CA TYR A 58 -11.12 -14.08 13.17
C TYR A 58 -11.44 -15.54 12.81
N HIS A 59 -10.97 -16.52 13.60
CA HIS A 59 -11.28 -17.94 13.37
C HIS A 59 -12.79 -18.21 13.45
N ASP A 60 -13.55 -17.43 14.23
CA ASP A 60 -15.01 -17.53 14.31
C ASP A 60 -15.72 -17.16 13.01
N LEU A 61 -14.99 -16.53 12.07
CA LEU A 61 -15.51 -16.10 10.77
C LEU A 61 -15.14 -17.05 9.62
N LEU A 62 -14.15 -17.93 9.80
CA LEU A 62 -13.67 -18.82 8.73
C LEU A 62 -14.80 -19.70 8.17
N ASN A 63 -15.59 -20.28 9.06
CA ASN A 63 -16.67 -21.21 8.70
C ASN A 63 -18.04 -20.52 8.52
N ASP A 64 -18.12 -19.19 8.53
CA ASP A 64 -19.39 -18.47 8.28
C ASP A 64 -19.79 -18.65 6.80
N PRO A 65 -20.84 -19.44 6.47
CA PRO A 65 -21.23 -19.71 5.09
C PRO A 65 -21.82 -18.48 4.40
N ALA A 66 -22.18 -17.47 5.17
CA ALA A 66 -22.74 -16.24 4.63
C ALA A 66 -21.70 -15.17 4.33
N LEU A 67 -20.43 -15.38 4.73
CA LEU A 67 -19.33 -14.47 4.42
C LEU A 67 -18.75 -14.81 3.04
N ASP A 68 -18.64 -13.81 2.18
CA ASP A 68 -18.11 -13.97 0.84
C ASP A 68 -16.62 -13.54 0.76
N ALA A 69 -16.23 -12.47 1.47
CA ALA A 69 -14.87 -11.90 1.40
C ALA A 69 -14.45 -11.19 2.69
N VAL A 70 -13.15 -10.90 2.81
CA VAL A 70 -12.58 -10.14 3.93
C VAL A 70 -11.60 -9.07 3.48
N SER A 71 -11.51 -7.99 4.28
CA SER A 71 -10.37 -7.07 4.26
C SER A 71 -9.47 -7.33 5.47
N VAL A 72 -8.19 -7.59 5.24
CA VAL A 72 -7.17 -7.79 6.28
C VAL A 72 -6.43 -6.48 6.47
N CYS A 73 -6.72 -5.80 7.60
CA CYS A 73 -6.19 -4.49 7.98
C CYS A 73 -5.40 -4.56 9.31
N THR A 74 -4.78 -5.69 9.55
CA THR A 74 -4.03 -6.02 10.77
C THR A 74 -2.57 -5.53 10.70
N PRO A 75 -1.76 -5.66 11.74
CA PRO A 75 -0.31 -5.51 11.62
C PRO A 75 0.31 -6.53 10.65
N ASN A 76 1.40 -6.14 9.97
CA ASN A 76 2.01 -6.88 8.86
C ASN A 76 2.31 -8.36 9.16
N VAL A 77 2.69 -8.66 10.41
CA VAL A 77 2.99 -10.04 10.86
C VAL A 77 1.81 -11.01 10.70
N LEU A 78 0.59 -10.49 10.63
CA LEU A 78 -0.63 -11.29 10.54
C LEU A 78 -1.21 -11.36 9.12
N HIS A 79 -0.67 -10.59 8.16
CA HIS A 79 -1.22 -10.51 6.81
C HIS A 79 -1.26 -11.89 6.14
N ALA A 80 -0.11 -12.57 6.06
CA ALA A 80 -0.02 -13.85 5.37
C ALA A 80 -0.94 -14.90 6.00
N VAL A 81 -0.79 -15.14 7.31
CA VAL A 81 -1.56 -16.20 8.00
C VAL A 81 -3.06 -15.99 7.89
N ILE A 82 -3.55 -14.76 8.12
CA ILE A 82 -4.99 -14.47 8.05
C ILE A 82 -5.50 -14.59 6.61
N ALA A 83 -4.76 -14.06 5.63
CA ALA A 83 -5.16 -14.14 4.23
C ALA A 83 -5.24 -15.59 3.74
N GLU A 84 -4.26 -16.43 4.09
CA GLU A 84 -4.22 -17.84 3.74
C GLU A 84 -5.36 -18.63 4.37
N ASP A 85 -5.63 -18.40 5.65
CA ASP A 85 -6.72 -19.08 6.36
C ASP A 85 -8.07 -18.78 5.72
N PHE A 86 -8.34 -17.51 5.37
CA PHE A 86 -9.58 -17.15 4.69
C PHE A 86 -9.66 -17.72 3.28
N MET A 87 -8.58 -17.73 2.50
CA MET A 87 -8.58 -18.35 1.17
C MET A 87 -8.83 -19.86 1.27
N ARG A 88 -8.19 -20.56 2.22
CA ARG A 88 -8.43 -22.01 2.47
C ARG A 88 -9.87 -22.26 2.94
N ALA A 89 -10.49 -21.30 3.64
CA ALA A 89 -11.90 -21.33 4.01
C ALA A 89 -12.86 -20.90 2.88
N GLY A 90 -12.34 -20.70 1.66
CA GLY A 90 -13.13 -20.39 0.47
C GLY A 90 -13.60 -18.93 0.36
N LYS A 91 -12.95 -17.98 1.05
CA LYS A 91 -13.26 -16.54 1.01
C LYS A 91 -12.26 -15.79 0.12
N ASP A 92 -12.73 -14.75 -0.55
CA ASP A 92 -11.87 -13.82 -1.28
C ASP A 92 -11.27 -12.78 -0.33
N VAL A 93 -10.04 -12.33 -0.60
CA VAL A 93 -9.26 -11.52 0.35
C VAL A 93 -8.74 -10.24 -0.32
N LEU A 94 -8.94 -9.10 0.34
CA LEU A 94 -8.17 -7.88 0.14
C LEU A 94 -7.26 -7.71 1.36
N CYS A 95 -5.96 -7.88 1.17
CA CYS A 95 -4.96 -7.77 2.23
C CYS A 95 -4.19 -6.46 2.09
N GLU A 96 -4.09 -5.68 3.17
CA GLU A 96 -3.30 -4.44 3.18
C GLU A 96 -1.83 -4.70 2.84
N LYS A 97 -1.21 -3.64 2.35
CA LYS A 97 0.24 -3.63 2.09
C LYS A 97 1.05 -3.54 3.43
N PRO A 98 2.26 -4.05 3.48
CA PRO A 98 2.87 -4.96 2.49
C PRO A 98 2.13 -6.30 2.48
N ALA A 99 2.20 -7.03 1.39
CA ALA A 99 1.57 -8.36 1.32
C ALA A 99 2.01 -9.24 2.51
N ALA A 100 3.31 -9.23 2.80
CA ALA A 100 3.94 -9.97 3.87
C ALA A 100 5.21 -9.25 4.36
N ARG A 101 5.80 -9.73 5.47
CA ARG A 101 7.06 -9.17 6.02
C ARG A 101 8.29 -9.58 5.22
N VAL A 102 8.26 -10.76 4.61
CA VAL A 102 9.36 -11.35 3.86
C VAL A 102 8.87 -12.02 2.58
N TYR A 103 9.75 -12.15 1.60
CA TYR A 103 9.44 -12.72 0.29
C TYR A 103 8.88 -14.15 0.35
N ALA A 104 9.40 -14.99 1.25
CA ALA A 104 8.93 -16.37 1.39
C ALA A 104 7.45 -16.44 1.81
N GLU A 105 7.01 -15.58 2.75
CA GLU A 105 5.60 -15.47 3.14
C GLU A 105 4.72 -15.04 1.93
N ALA A 106 5.18 -14.08 1.13
CA ALA A 106 4.45 -13.62 -0.05
C ALA A 106 4.31 -14.72 -1.12
N LEU A 107 5.35 -15.53 -1.32
CA LEU A 107 5.30 -16.69 -2.23
C LEU A 107 4.30 -17.76 -1.74
N GLU A 108 4.21 -17.99 -0.43
CA GLU A 108 3.23 -18.91 0.15
C GLU A 108 1.80 -18.40 -0.07
N MET A 109 1.55 -17.12 0.19
CA MET A 109 0.26 -16.49 -0.11
C MET A 109 -0.13 -16.65 -1.59
N GLN A 110 0.82 -16.45 -2.51
CA GLN A 110 0.61 -16.62 -3.94
C GLN A 110 0.29 -18.09 -4.30
N GLN A 111 0.98 -19.05 -3.67
CA GLN A 111 0.71 -20.46 -3.85
C GLN A 111 -0.70 -20.83 -3.36
N VAL A 112 -1.08 -20.41 -2.16
CA VAL A 112 -2.41 -20.67 -1.58
C VAL A 112 -3.52 -20.05 -2.44
N ARG A 113 -3.29 -18.85 -2.96
CA ARG A 113 -4.20 -18.21 -3.93
C ARG A 113 -4.43 -19.10 -5.16
N ARG A 114 -3.36 -19.67 -5.71
CA ARG A 114 -3.46 -20.57 -6.88
C ARG A 114 -4.14 -21.90 -6.56
N GLU A 115 -3.84 -22.48 -5.40
CA GLU A 115 -4.42 -23.75 -4.94
C GLU A 115 -5.92 -23.65 -4.67
N THR A 116 -6.35 -22.53 -4.07
CA THR A 116 -7.75 -22.32 -3.67
C THR A 116 -8.61 -21.71 -4.77
N GLY A 117 -7.99 -21.08 -5.75
CA GLY A 117 -8.67 -20.30 -6.80
C GLY A 117 -9.40 -19.07 -6.26
N ARG A 118 -9.12 -18.65 -5.00
CA ARG A 118 -9.71 -17.44 -4.42
C ARG A 118 -8.97 -16.22 -4.88
N LEU A 119 -9.68 -15.08 -4.95
CA LEU A 119 -9.06 -13.79 -5.24
C LEU A 119 -8.24 -13.33 -4.03
N LEU A 120 -6.99 -12.94 -4.27
CA LEU A 120 -6.15 -12.25 -3.30
C LEU A 120 -5.63 -10.95 -3.92
N ASN A 121 -6.21 -9.84 -3.51
CA ASN A 121 -5.72 -8.52 -3.85
C ASN A 121 -4.86 -7.97 -2.70
N ILE A 122 -3.77 -7.31 -3.07
CA ILE A 122 -2.93 -6.56 -2.13
C ILE A 122 -3.33 -5.08 -2.14
N GLY A 123 -3.37 -4.45 -0.98
CA GLY A 123 -3.78 -3.05 -0.76
C GLY A 123 -2.80 -2.02 -1.34
N VAL A 124 -2.50 -2.12 -2.64
CA VAL A 124 -1.65 -1.19 -3.38
C VAL A 124 -2.50 -0.10 -4.04
N CYS A 125 -3.17 0.68 -3.22
CA CYS A 125 -4.17 1.67 -3.61
C CYS A 125 -3.71 2.62 -4.73
N ASN A 126 -2.40 2.87 -4.84
CA ASN A 126 -1.84 3.74 -5.89
C ASN A 126 -2.00 3.17 -7.31
N ARG A 127 -2.17 1.86 -7.51
CA ARG A 127 -2.53 1.26 -8.81
C ARG A 127 -3.93 1.69 -9.28
N PHE A 128 -4.74 2.26 -8.40
CA PHE A 128 -6.09 2.80 -8.68
C PHE A 128 -6.14 4.34 -8.65
N ASN A 129 -4.98 5.00 -8.56
CA ASN A 129 -4.85 6.46 -8.58
C ASN A 129 -4.90 6.99 -10.01
N ASP A 130 -5.68 8.05 -10.24
CA ASP A 130 -5.87 8.64 -11.59
C ASP A 130 -4.57 9.18 -12.19
N SER A 131 -3.69 9.80 -11.39
CA SER A 131 -2.39 10.29 -11.86
C SER A 131 -1.49 9.14 -12.29
N VAL A 132 -1.38 8.10 -11.46
CA VAL A 132 -0.55 6.91 -11.72
C VAL A 132 -1.01 6.20 -13.00
N ASN A 133 -2.31 5.99 -13.16
CA ASN A 133 -2.87 5.33 -14.34
C ASN A 133 -2.68 6.16 -15.63
N ARG A 134 -2.69 7.51 -15.54
CA ARG A 134 -2.38 8.38 -16.66
C ARG A 134 -0.89 8.32 -17.03
N ILE A 135 -0.01 8.34 -16.04
CA ILE A 135 1.43 8.18 -16.24
C ILE A 135 1.73 6.85 -16.93
N LYS A 136 1.15 5.74 -16.41
CA LYS A 136 1.29 4.43 -17.03
C LYS A 136 0.87 4.45 -18.50
N LYS A 137 -0.30 5.02 -18.82
CA LYS A 137 -0.76 5.15 -20.21
C LYS A 137 0.20 5.95 -21.09
N LEU A 138 0.81 7.03 -20.57
CA LEU A 138 1.79 7.82 -21.32
C LEU A 138 3.09 7.03 -21.56
N ILE A 139 3.53 6.25 -20.59
CA ILE A 139 4.70 5.37 -20.73
C ILE A 139 4.40 4.26 -21.73
N ASP A 140 3.27 3.56 -21.59
CA ASP A 140 2.85 2.46 -22.48
C ASP A 140 2.67 2.95 -23.94
N ALA A 141 2.22 4.19 -24.14
CA ALA A 141 2.11 4.84 -25.44
C ALA A 141 3.47 5.29 -26.03
N GLY A 142 4.56 5.11 -25.29
CA GLY A 142 5.90 5.52 -25.71
C GLY A 142 6.10 7.03 -25.73
N THR A 143 5.28 7.81 -25.03
CA THR A 143 5.38 9.29 -25.01
C THR A 143 6.72 9.75 -24.47
N LEU A 144 7.30 9.03 -23.48
CA LEU A 144 8.58 9.38 -22.88
C LEU A 144 9.79 8.90 -23.72
N GLY A 145 9.58 8.07 -24.75
CA GLY A 145 10.66 7.43 -25.48
C GLY A 145 11.25 6.24 -24.69
N GLU A 146 12.56 6.07 -24.77
CA GLU A 146 13.28 5.09 -23.94
C GLU A 146 13.36 5.62 -22.50
N LEU A 147 12.68 4.93 -21.58
CA LEU A 147 12.75 5.24 -20.15
C LEU A 147 14.05 4.66 -19.59
N TYR A 148 15.01 5.49 -19.24
CA TYR A 148 16.35 5.07 -18.84
C TYR A 148 16.63 5.24 -17.34
N HIS A 149 15.95 6.17 -16.67
CA HIS A 149 16.15 6.41 -15.24
C HIS A 149 14.85 6.80 -14.54
N VAL A 150 14.66 6.30 -13.32
CA VAL A 150 13.62 6.73 -12.39
C VAL A 150 14.26 7.16 -11.08
N TYR A 151 13.88 8.33 -10.57
CA TYR A 151 14.30 8.81 -9.27
C TYR A 151 13.12 8.83 -8.31
N ILE A 152 13.27 8.19 -7.16
CA ILE A 152 12.26 8.11 -6.10
C ILE A 152 12.74 8.92 -4.90
N SER A 153 11.91 9.84 -4.41
CA SER A 153 12.08 10.49 -3.12
C SER A 153 10.81 10.31 -2.27
N PHE A 154 10.97 9.78 -1.05
CA PHE A 154 9.93 9.76 -0.02
C PHE A 154 10.56 10.15 1.32
N ARG A 155 11.03 11.38 1.41
CA ARG A 155 11.76 11.89 2.57
C ARG A 155 10.89 12.82 3.39
N SER A 156 10.86 12.60 4.71
CA SER A 156 10.17 13.47 5.65
C SER A 156 11.12 14.01 6.72
N TYR A 157 10.75 15.16 7.27
CA TYR A 157 11.51 15.80 8.35
C TYR A 157 11.33 15.05 9.67
N ARG A 158 10.06 14.77 10.07
CA ARG A 158 9.72 14.09 11.34
C ARG A 158 8.38 13.38 11.20
N SER A 159 8.39 12.11 10.81
CA SER A 159 7.17 11.34 10.57
C SER A 159 7.30 9.86 10.92
N ILE A 160 8.12 9.52 11.91
CA ILE A 160 8.16 8.14 12.41
C ILE A 160 6.80 7.80 12.98
N PRO A 161 6.11 6.75 12.47
CA PRO A 161 4.77 6.41 12.92
C PRO A 161 4.80 5.63 14.23
N GLY A 162 3.98 6.02 15.21
CA GLY A 162 3.77 5.24 16.43
C GLY A 162 5.06 4.75 17.08
N LEU A 163 5.96 5.67 17.37
CA LEU A 163 7.31 5.40 17.87
C LEU A 163 7.29 4.45 19.08
N GLY A 164 8.07 3.37 19.03
CA GLY A 164 8.07 2.31 20.05
C GLY A 164 6.99 1.24 19.86
N GLY A 165 6.03 1.46 18.95
CA GLY A 165 4.91 0.55 18.66
C GLY A 165 5.16 -0.46 17.55
N ALA A 166 4.08 -0.93 16.95
CA ALA A 166 4.09 -1.99 15.93
C ALA A 166 4.92 -1.63 14.69
N PHE A 167 4.85 -0.38 14.21
CA PHE A 167 5.61 0.08 13.04
C PHE A 167 7.11 0.06 13.23
N THR A 168 7.59 0.27 14.45
CA THR A 168 9.01 0.38 14.76
C THR A 168 9.61 -0.89 15.34
N THR A 169 8.79 -1.95 15.45
CA THR A 169 9.21 -3.29 15.90
C THR A 169 9.36 -4.22 14.71
N LYS A 170 10.59 -4.59 14.34
CA LYS A 170 10.90 -5.39 13.15
C LYS A 170 10.18 -6.73 13.11
N ALA A 171 10.05 -7.42 14.26
CA ALA A 171 9.33 -8.68 14.34
C ALA A 171 7.85 -8.56 13.94
N ILE A 172 7.25 -7.38 14.08
CA ILE A 172 5.86 -7.09 13.72
C ILE A 172 5.76 -6.50 12.32
N ALA A 173 6.54 -5.46 12.03
CA ALA A 173 6.46 -4.72 10.78
C ALA A 173 7.25 -5.34 9.62
N GLY A 174 8.32 -6.10 9.90
CA GLY A 174 9.26 -6.62 8.90
C GLY A 174 10.41 -5.66 8.59
N GLY A 175 10.22 -4.36 8.72
CA GLY A 175 11.18 -3.28 8.49
C GLY A 175 10.57 -1.92 8.82
N GLY A 176 11.26 -0.85 8.50
CA GLY A 176 10.87 0.52 8.81
C GLY A 176 10.36 1.30 7.59
N ALA A 177 10.99 2.45 7.34
CA ALA A 177 10.57 3.39 6.30
C ALA A 177 10.47 2.77 4.90
N LEU A 178 11.33 1.81 4.57
CA LEU A 178 11.33 1.17 3.26
C LEU A 178 10.09 0.28 3.08
N ILE A 179 9.76 -0.55 4.07
CA ILE A 179 8.63 -1.47 3.96
C ILE A 179 7.29 -0.77 4.15
N ASP A 180 7.24 0.33 4.91
CA ASP A 180 6.00 1.07 5.13
C ASP A 180 5.69 2.05 3.99
N TRP A 181 6.59 3.00 3.70
CA TRP A 181 6.39 4.00 2.65
C TRP A 181 7.01 3.59 1.32
N GLY A 182 8.23 3.01 1.37
CA GLY A 182 8.95 2.65 0.16
C GLY A 182 8.20 1.66 -0.72
N VAL A 183 7.40 0.76 -0.14
CA VAL A 183 6.56 -0.17 -0.89
C VAL A 183 5.60 0.55 -1.84
N HIS A 184 4.99 1.65 -1.43
CA HIS A 184 4.10 2.43 -2.29
C HIS A 184 4.83 3.05 -3.49
N PHE A 185 6.01 3.61 -3.26
CA PHE A 185 6.80 4.27 -4.31
C PHE A 185 7.40 3.27 -5.29
N LEU A 186 7.94 2.16 -4.77
CA LEU A 186 8.46 1.08 -5.61
C LEU A 186 7.34 0.44 -6.43
N ASP A 187 6.19 0.17 -5.83
CA ASP A 187 5.04 -0.38 -6.53
C ASP A 187 4.57 0.52 -7.69
N ILE A 188 4.47 1.85 -7.48
CA ILE A 188 4.14 2.79 -8.53
C ILE A 188 5.13 2.68 -9.71
N VAL A 189 6.43 2.62 -9.41
CA VAL A 189 7.46 2.54 -10.45
C VAL A 189 7.40 1.21 -11.18
N MET A 190 7.33 0.09 -10.47
CA MET A 190 7.21 -1.23 -11.09
C MET A 190 5.97 -1.31 -11.97
N TYR A 191 4.82 -0.92 -11.47
CA TYR A 191 3.56 -0.88 -12.21
C TYR A 191 3.60 0.01 -13.46
N CYS A 192 4.12 1.23 -13.33
CA CYS A 192 4.21 2.16 -14.47
C CYS A 192 5.22 1.72 -15.53
N CYS A 193 6.33 1.10 -15.12
CA CYS A 193 7.40 0.67 -16.03
C CYS A 193 7.20 -0.73 -16.63
N GLY A 194 6.07 -1.39 -16.37
CA GLY A 194 5.78 -2.72 -16.92
C GLY A 194 6.56 -3.85 -16.23
N ASP A 195 6.79 -3.69 -14.95
CA ASP A 195 7.42 -4.67 -14.05
C ASP A 195 8.84 -5.10 -14.48
N PRO A 196 9.79 -4.17 -14.58
CA PRO A 196 11.14 -4.48 -15.04
C PRO A 196 11.89 -5.30 -14.01
N HIS A 197 12.43 -6.47 -14.40
CA HIS A 197 13.15 -7.38 -13.51
C HIS A 197 14.37 -6.73 -12.84
N PRO A 198 14.46 -6.66 -11.51
CA PRO A 198 15.65 -6.21 -10.80
C PRO A 198 16.84 -7.15 -11.08
N ARG A 199 18.00 -6.57 -11.38
CA ARG A 199 19.24 -7.31 -11.65
C ARG A 199 20.24 -7.18 -10.52
N THR A 200 20.42 -5.97 -10.01
CA THR A 200 21.33 -5.70 -8.90
C THR A 200 20.77 -4.60 -8.03
N VAL A 201 21.00 -4.73 -6.72
CA VAL A 201 20.68 -3.69 -5.73
C VAL A 201 21.95 -3.34 -4.95
N SER A 202 22.23 -2.04 -4.87
CA SER A 202 23.26 -1.50 -3.98
C SER A 202 22.60 -0.42 -3.12
N GLY A 203 22.55 -0.63 -1.81
CA GLY A 203 21.86 0.31 -0.92
C GLY A 203 22.32 0.18 0.52
N GLN A 204 21.87 1.14 1.31
CA GLN A 204 22.12 1.18 2.74
C GLN A 204 20.93 1.73 3.48
N THR A 205 20.63 1.13 4.62
CA THR A 205 19.62 1.61 5.57
C THR A 205 20.29 2.26 6.78
N PHE A 206 19.60 3.20 7.38
CA PHE A 206 20.05 3.91 8.55
C PHE A 206 18.95 3.91 9.62
N SER A 207 19.38 3.77 10.87
CA SER A 207 18.54 3.88 12.04
C SER A 207 19.19 4.89 12.98
N LYS A 208 18.87 6.16 12.84
CA LYS A 208 19.58 7.26 13.50
C LYS A 208 18.71 8.07 14.45
N LEU A 209 17.55 8.52 13.98
CA LEU A 209 16.72 9.46 14.74
C LEU A 209 15.77 8.76 15.70
N GLY A 210 15.17 7.62 15.30
CA GLY A 210 14.20 6.90 16.13
C GLY A 210 14.78 6.09 17.28
N LYS A 211 16.10 5.83 17.30
CA LYS A 211 16.74 5.00 18.35
C LYS A 211 16.66 5.61 19.77
N ASP A 212 16.69 6.92 19.86
CA ASP A 212 16.47 7.61 21.11
C ASP A 212 14.98 7.95 21.23
N LEU A 213 14.21 7.02 21.77
CA LEU A 213 12.76 7.17 21.92
C LEU A 213 12.36 8.42 22.73
N ALA A 214 13.12 8.72 23.79
CA ALA A 214 12.84 9.86 24.66
C ALA A 214 13.30 11.19 24.07
N GLY A 215 14.39 11.20 23.31
CA GLY A 215 14.98 12.39 22.68
C GLY A 215 14.40 12.71 21.29
N TYR A 216 13.59 11.82 20.70
CA TYR A 216 13.00 12.08 19.40
C TYR A 216 11.94 13.19 19.46
N THR A 217 12.22 14.29 18.79
CA THR A 217 11.31 15.44 18.71
C THR A 217 10.47 15.36 17.44
N TYR A 218 9.16 15.55 17.57
CA TYR A 218 8.18 15.51 16.49
C TYR A 218 7.06 16.53 16.71
N THR A 219 6.34 16.89 15.67
CA THR A 219 5.18 17.79 15.74
C THR A 219 3.86 17.06 15.71
N ASP A 220 3.82 15.89 15.05
CA ASP A 220 2.65 15.04 14.92
C ASP A 220 3.06 13.57 14.82
N MET A 221 2.19 12.64 15.27
CA MET A 221 2.41 11.21 15.22
C MET A 221 1.11 10.47 14.85
N TRP A 222 0.97 10.14 13.58
CA TRP A 222 -0.29 9.66 13.01
C TRP A 222 -0.70 8.23 13.42
N ALA A 223 0.25 7.39 13.85
CA ALA A 223 -0.02 5.99 14.22
C ALA A 223 -0.19 5.79 15.74
N GLY A 224 -0.59 6.82 16.46
CA GLY A 224 -0.81 6.80 17.91
C GLY A 224 0.34 7.43 18.68
N PRO A 225 0.17 7.60 20.00
CA PRO A 225 1.19 8.20 20.86
C PRO A 225 2.43 7.30 20.92
N PRO A 226 3.63 7.87 21.23
CA PRO A 226 4.84 7.09 21.40
C PRO A 226 4.76 6.18 22.63
N ASP A 227 5.30 4.97 22.50
CA ASP A 227 5.61 4.09 23.62
C ASP A 227 7.10 4.20 23.94
N LEU A 228 7.45 4.98 24.96
CA LEU A 228 8.84 5.21 25.35
C LEU A 228 9.51 3.96 25.97
N ASN A 229 8.73 2.94 26.34
CA ASN A 229 9.22 1.63 26.82
C ASN A 229 9.19 0.56 25.72
N GLY A 230 8.78 0.95 24.52
CA GLY A 230 8.64 0.04 23.39
C GLY A 230 9.93 -0.24 22.64
N THR A 231 9.83 -0.76 21.42
CA THR A 231 10.96 -1.22 20.61
C THR A 231 11.16 -0.32 19.39
N TYR A 232 12.43 0.01 19.11
CA TYR A 232 12.86 0.63 17.86
C TYR A 232 14.07 -0.13 17.29
N ASP A 233 13.82 -1.06 16.39
CA ASP A 233 14.85 -1.93 15.79
C ASP A 233 14.77 -1.99 14.25
N VAL A 234 14.15 -0.97 13.63
CA VAL A 234 13.99 -0.80 12.18
C VAL A 234 14.79 0.40 11.67
N GLU A 235 14.87 0.56 10.35
CA GLU A 235 15.46 1.73 9.73
C GLU A 235 14.48 2.92 9.70
N ASP A 236 15.00 4.13 9.90
CA ASP A 236 14.28 5.40 9.70
C ASP A 236 14.55 6.00 8.31
N SER A 237 15.62 5.56 7.65
CA SER A 237 15.94 6.03 6.30
C SER A 237 16.72 5.02 5.46
N VAL A 238 16.65 5.19 4.13
CA VAL A 238 17.24 4.30 3.14
C VAL A 238 17.74 5.07 1.92
N THR A 239 18.82 4.60 1.33
CA THR A 239 19.28 5.00 -0.01
C THR A 239 19.64 3.78 -0.82
N ALA A 240 19.26 3.74 -2.09
CA ALA A 240 19.54 2.60 -2.97
C ALA A 240 19.66 2.99 -4.43
N LEU A 241 20.44 2.19 -5.16
CA LEU A 241 20.51 2.12 -6.62
C LEU A 241 20.10 0.71 -7.05
N ILE A 242 19.07 0.61 -7.89
CA ILE A 242 18.53 -0.65 -8.41
C ILE A 242 18.69 -0.63 -9.93
N ARG A 243 19.48 -1.58 -10.47
CA ARG A 243 19.52 -1.83 -11.91
C ARG A 243 18.49 -2.86 -12.26
N THR A 244 17.71 -2.59 -13.32
CA THR A 244 16.64 -3.48 -13.80
C THR A 244 16.88 -3.89 -15.25
N SER A 245 15.97 -4.68 -15.81
CA SER A 245 15.92 -4.95 -17.26
C SER A 245 15.44 -3.76 -18.09
N GLY A 246 14.87 -2.74 -17.45
CA GLY A 246 14.44 -1.46 -17.99
C GLY A 246 15.24 -0.30 -17.38
N PRO A 247 14.58 0.72 -16.81
CA PRO A 247 15.27 1.87 -16.25
C PRO A 247 16.10 1.52 -15.02
N THR A 248 17.16 2.27 -14.78
CA THR A 248 17.83 2.28 -13.47
C THR A 248 17.00 3.10 -12.49
N ILE A 249 16.82 2.61 -11.27
CA ILE A 249 16.04 3.29 -10.22
C ILE A 249 17.00 3.77 -9.12
N THR A 250 16.94 5.05 -8.80
CA THR A 250 17.59 5.62 -7.61
C THR A 250 16.51 5.94 -6.58
N LEU A 251 16.72 5.52 -5.33
CA LEU A 251 15.77 5.67 -4.25
C LEU A 251 16.41 6.33 -3.04
N HIS A 252 15.75 7.39 -2.57
CA HIS A 252 16.01 8.00 -1.26
C HIS A 252 14.72 8.06 -0.47
N GLY A 253 14.72 7.47 0.72
CA GLY A 253 13.54 7.40 1.56
C GLY A 253 13.84 7.64 3.03
N ALA A 254 12.89 8.24 3.74
CA ALA A 254 12.98 8.40 5.19
C ALA A 254 11.64 8.76 5.81
N TRP A 255 11.36 8.16 6.95
CA TRP A 255 10.38 8.67 7.90
C TRP A 255 10.87 9.94 8.59
N ALA A 256 12.19 10.00 8.86
CA ALA A 256 12.79 11.15 9.52
C ALA A 256 14.22 11.41 9.05
N GLN A 257 14.47 12.65 8.67
CA GLN A 257 15.79 13.20 8.33
C GLN A 257 15.88 14.66 8.78
N ASN A 258 17.11 15.18 8.95
CA ASN A 258 17.34 16.61 9.20
C ASN A 258 17.35 17.37 7.86
N ILE A 259 16.17 17.55 7.27
CA ILE A 259 15.92 18.26 6.01
C ILE A 259 14.96 19.42 6.22
N GLY A 260 14.98 20.40 5.33
CA GLY A 260 14.18 21.61 5.52
C GLY A 260 12.70 21.44 5.25
N GLN A 261 12.30 20.44 4.45
CA GLN A 261 10.90 20.16 4.09
C GLN A 261 10.73 18.72 3.65
N ASN A 262 9.50 18.25 3.68
CA ASN A 262 9.14 16.95 3.13
C ASN A 262 9.29 16.95 1.59
N ASP A 263 9.74 15.81 1.04
CA ASP A 263 10.11 15.70 -0.35
C ASP A 263 9.67 14.34 -0.90
N MET A 264 8.44 14.29 -1.43
CA MET A 264 7.76 13.05 -1.82
C MET A 264 7.33 13.12 -3.29
N TYR A 265 8.15 12.57 -4.19
CA TYR A 265 7.89 12.56 -5.63
C TYR A 265 8.58 11.40 -6.33
N ILE A 266 8.17 11.16 -7.57
CA ILE A 266 8.81 10.24 -8.51
C ILE A 266 9.08 10.98 -9.81
N ASP A 267 10.33 10.96 -10.28
CA ASP A 267 10.72 11.43 -11.62
C ASP A 267 10.92 10.23 -12.54
N PHE A 268 10.17 10.19 -13.64
CA PHE A 268 10.35 9.27 -14.75
C PHE A 268 11.07 10.00 -15.88
N MET A 269 12.28 9.55 -16.24
CA MET A 269 13.15 10.23 -17.20
C MET A 269 13.31 9.39 -18.46
N GLY A 270 12.69 9.84 -19.53
CA GLY A 270 12.86 9.27 -20.87
C GLY A 270 13.69 10.17 -21.78
N ASP A 271 14.11 9.64 -22.91
CA ASP A 271 14.93 10.37 -23.90
C ASP A 271 14.14 11.39 -24.75
N ARG A 272 12.79 11.31 -24.73
CA ARG A 272 11.90 12.24 -25.44
C ARG A 272 11.10 13.14 -24.51
N ALA A 273 10.76 12.66 -23.34
CA ALA A 273 10.04 13.43 -22.32
C ALA A 273 10.31 12.88 -20.93
N GLY A 274 9.98 13.65 -19.90
CA GLY A 274 10.03 13.25 -18.51
C GLY A 274 8.76 13.62 -17.76
N ILE A 275 8.51 12.93 -16.66
CA ILE A 275 7.35 13.19 -15.78
C ILE A 275 7.82 13.30 -14.34
N ARG A 276 7.35 14.33 -13.63
CA ARG A 276 7.41 14.39 -12.17
C ARG A 276 6.01 14.16 -11.59
N LEU A 277 5.84 13.04 -10.89
CA LEU A 277 4.67 12.76 -10.08
C LEU A 277 4.89 13.30 -8.67
N GLN A 278 4.05 14.25 -8.23
CA GLN A 278 3.97 14.59 -6.82
C GLN A 278 3.10 13.57 -6.10
N TYR A 279 3.65 12.87 -5.11
CA TYR A 279 2.93 11.80 -4.42
C TYR A 279 1.61 12.29 -3.80
N GLY A 280 0.54 11.54 -4.04
CA GLY A 280 -0.81 11.92 -3.58
C GLY A 280 -1.48 13.07 -4.35
N ALA A 281 -0.84 13.60 -5.42
CA ALA A 281 -1.34 14.73 -6.19
C ALA A 281 -1.23 14.48 -7.71
N GLY A 282 -1.19 15.54 -8.49
CA GLY A 282 -1.02 15.51 -9.94
C GLY A 282 0.42 15.30 -10.39
N PHE A 283 0.66 15.43 -11.68
CA PHE A 283 1.99 15.34 -12.26
C PHE A 283 2.24 16.44 -13.29
N LYS A 284 3.52 16.67 -13.58
CA LYS A 284 3.99 17.53 -14.67
C LYS A 284 4.71 16.70 -15.72
N LEU A 285 4.48 17.03 -16.99
CA LEU A 285 5.17 16.48 -18.15
C LEU A 285 6.14 17.54 -18.70
N TYR A 286 7.38 17.15 -18.91
CA TYR A 286 8.44 17.96 -19.50
C TYR A 286 8.82 17.38 -20.85
N SER A 287 8.76 18.19 -21.90
CA SER A 287 9.05 17.76 -23.28
C SER A 287 9.65 18.89 -24.11
N THR A 288 9.98 18.58 -25.38
CA THR A 288 10.43 19.57 -26.36
C THR A 288 9.57 19.47 -27.59
N GLN A 289 9.09 20.61 -28.09
CA GLN A 289 8.34 20.69 -29.33
C GLN A 289 8.77 21.93 -30.11
N ASP A 290 9.05 21.80 -31.40
CA ASP A 290 9.43 22.87 -32.32
C ASP A 290 10.57 23.76 -31.76
N GLY A 291 11.56 23.16 -31.10
CA GLY A 291 12.68 23.86 -30.48
C GLY A 291 12.37 24.57 -29.16
N ALA A 292 11.14 24.45 -28.64
CA ALA A 292 10.74 25.01 -27.35
C ALA A 292 10.70 23.94 -26.25
N LEU A 293 11.13 24.31 -25.05
CA LEU A 293 10.96 23.48 -23.84
C LEU A 293 9.54 23.69 -23.30
N LEU A 294 8.84 22.59 -23.05
CA LEU A 294 7.46 22.62 -22.60
C LEU A 294 7.36 21.99 -21.19
N GLU A 295 6.61 22.68 -20.34
CA GLU A 295 6.09 22.12 -19.08
C GLU A 295 4.57 22.08 -19.19
N THR A 296 3.99 20.87 -19.09
CA THR A 296 2.55 20.65 -19.17
C THR A 296 2.03 20.09 -17.84
N THR A 297 1.01 20.72 -17.28
CA THR A 297 0.29 20.21 -16.11
C THR A 297 -1.08 19.73 -16.56
N PRO A 298 -1.31 18.41 -16.67
CA PRO A 298 -2.63 17.89 -17.04
C PRO A 298 -3.67 18.22 -15.98
N SER A 299 -4.84 18.72 -16.43
CA SER A 299 -5.99 18.99 -15.57
C SER A 299 -7.02 17.87 -15.70
N PHE A 300 -7.35 17.22 -14.60
CA PHE A 300 -8.36 16.18 -14.54
C PHE A 300 -8.91 16.03 -13.11
N LYS A 301 -10.10 15.44 -12.98
CA LYS A 301 -10.67 15.17 -11.67
C LYS A 301 -9.97 13.96 -11.04
N MET A 302 -9.48 14.13 -9.83
CA MET A 302 -8.98 13.04 -8.99
C MET A 302 -10.15 12.37 -8.28
N SER A 303 -10.23 11.05 -8.36
CA SER A 303 -11.13 10.22 -7.57
C SER A 303 -10.44 9.70 -6.31
N ASN A 304 -11.20 9.13 -5.38
CA ASN A 304 -10.63 8.48 -4.22
C ASN A 304 -10.07 7.11 -4.61
N HIS A 305 -8.77 6.96 -4.59
CA HIS A 305 -8.09 5.74 -5.02
C HIS A 305 -8.39 4.52 -4.11
N TYR A 306 -8.64 4.70 -2.82
CA TYR A 306 -9.10 3.62 -1.93
C TYR A 306 -10.51 3.16 -2.30
N GLU A 307 -11.43 4.09 -2.62
CA GLU A 307 -12.77 3.72 -3.11
C GLU A 307 -12.67 2.97 -4.45
N ASN A 308 -11.78 3.39 -5.35
CA ASN A 308 -11.55 2.73 -6.63
C ASN A 308 -11.00 1.31 -6.44
N GLU A 309 -10.01 1.13 -5.56
CA GLU A 309 -9.43 -0.17 -5.21
C GLU A 309 -10.49 -1.14 -4.69
N ILE A 310 -11.23 -0.71 -3.67
CA ILE A 310 -12.25 -1.52 -3.03
C ILE A 310 -13.40 -1.85 -4.00
N ASN A 311 -13.85 -0.88 -4.79
CA ASN A 311 -14.87 -1.13 -5.81
C ASN A 311 -14.37 -2.11 -6.87
N SER A 312 -13.10 -2.00 -7.30
CA SER A 312 -12.48 -2.95 -8.23
C SER A 312 -12.39 -4.36 -7.64
N PHE A 313 -12.04 -4.51 -6.36
CA PHE A 313 -12.05 -5.80 -5.67
C PHE A 313 -13.45 -6.44 -5.66
N ILE A 314 -14.47 -5.68 -5.30
CA ILE A 314 -15.88 -6.16 -5.30
C ILE A 314 -16.35 -6.52 -6.71
N ASP A 315 -15.98 -5.75 -7.71
CA ASP A 315 -16.32 -6.05 -9.12
C ASP A 315 -15.63 -7.32 -9.60
N CYS A 316 -14.38 -7.58 -9.22
CA CYS A 316 -13.68 -8.84 -9.50
C CYS A 316 -14.41 -10.05 -8.91
N ILE A 317 -14.84 -9.98 -7.64
CA ILE A 317 -15.63 -11.05 -7.01
C ILE A 317 -16.94 -11.31 -7.78
N ARG A 318 -17.64 -10.26 -8.16
CA ARG A 318 -18.94 -10.37 -8.87
C ARG A 318 -18.82 -10.93 -10.28
N GLN A 319 -17.71 -10.67 -10.94
CA GLN A 319 -17.46 -11.04 -12.34
C GLN A 319 -16.62 -12.31 -12.49
N GLY A 320 -15.99 -12.79 -11.40
CA GLY A 320 -15.04 -13.91 -11.45
C GLY A 320 -13.76 -13.55 -12.23
N THR A 321 -13.28 -12.30 -12.08
CA THR A 321 -12.11 -11.77 -12.78
C THR A 321 -11.03 -11.35 -11.77
N THR A 322 -9.87 -10.93 -12.27
CA THR A 322 -8.78 -10.32 -11.50
C THR A 322 -8.55 -8.87 -11.92
N ASN A 323 -7.80 -8.11 -11.13
CA ASN A 323 -7.41 -6.74 -11.42
C ASN A 323 -5.91 -6.52 -11.23
N ALA A 324 -5.47 -5.27 -11.35
CA ALA A 324 -4.05 -4.90 -11.24
C ALA A 324 -3.42 -5.21 -9.86
N ALA A 325 -4.23 -5.38 -8.81
CA ALA A 325 -3.77 -5.66 -7.45
C ALA A 325 -3.79 -7.15 -7.06
N ASP A 326 -4.17 -8.07 -7.99
CA ASP A 326 -4.05 -9.51 -7.75
C ASP A 326 -2.59 -9.88 -7.49
N ILE A 327 -2.34 -10.71 -6.46
CA ILE A 327 -0.97 -11.06 -6.03
C ILE A 327 -0.14 -11.71 -7.15
N ASP A 328 -0.76 -12.34 -8.12
CA ASP A 328 -0.06 -12.91 -9.29
C ASP A 328 0.49 -11.84 -10.26
N ASN A 329 0.15 -10.57 -10.09
CA ASN A 329 0.69 -9.44 -10.85
C ASN A 329 1.91 -8.78 -10.19
N PHE A 330 2.48 -9.39 -9.15
CA PHE A 330 3.72 -8.96 -8.53
C PHE A 330 4.81 -9.98 -8.87
N GLY A 331 5.78 -9.54 -9.67
CA GLY A 331 6.88 -10.36 -10.19
C GLY A 331 7.93 -10.77 -9.17
#